data_6db7b3f04a9c12256d7af59d1e275906
#
_entry.id   6db7b3f04a9c12256d7af59d1e275906
#
_cell.length_a   1.000
_cell.length_b   1.000
_cell.length_c   1.000
_cell.angle_alpha   90.00
_cell.angle_beta   90.00
_cell.angle_gamma   90.00
#
_symmetry.space_group_name_H-M   'P 1'
#
loop_
_entity.id
_entity.type
_entity.pdbx_description
1 polymer ?
#
loop_
_entity_poly.entity_id
_entity_poly.type
_entity_poly.pdbx_seq_one_letter_code
_entity_poly.pdbx_strand_id
1 'polypeptide(L)'
;MTSRRIIVSAVAAAAVLAACNGSMQEDIDASLKSATALAIPGSDPARIEVLNPELLKAKWVWQAKIDGKAYACDADDQMRLPSCQATS
;
A
#
# COMPACT_ATOMS: atom_id res chain seq x y z
N MET A 1 -11.77 38.47 15.60
CA MET A 1 -12.57 37.64 14.72
C MET A 1 -11.93 37.44 13.37
N THR A 2 -11.26 38.44 12.81
CA THR A 2 -10.57 38.35 11.54
C THR A 2 -9.43 37.29 11.59
N SER A 3 -8.73 37.17 12.72
CA SER A 3 -7.64 36.23 12.89
C SER A 3 -8.09 34.77 12.82
N ARG A 4 -9.32 34.48 13.24
CA ARG A 4 -9.84 33.13 13.20
C ARG A 4 -10.01 32.62 11.76
N ARG A 5 -10.44 33.53 10.86
CA ARG A 5 -10.61 33.15 9.44
C ARG A 5 -9.29 32.84 8.78
N ILE A 6 -8.25 33.59 9.11
CA ILE A 6 -6.90 33.35 8.58
C ILE A 6 -6.39 31.99 9.04
N ILE A 7 -6.61 31.64 10.31
CA ILE A 7 -6.18 30.34 10.86
C ILE A 7 -6.87 29.18 10.15
N VAL A 8 -8.17 29.32 9.89
CA VAL A 8 -8.93 28.28 9.20
C VAL A 8 -8.39 28.05 7.79
N SER A 9 -8.02 29.13 7.08
CA SER A 9 -7.46 29.01 5.75
C SER A 9 -6.12 28.25 5.75
N ALA A 10 -5.27 28.51 6.74
CA ALA A 10 -3.99 27.82 6.87
C ALA A 10 -4.19 26.32 7.13
N VAL A 11 -5.15 25.96 7.96
CA VAL A 11 -5.45 24.56 8.26
C VAL A 11 -5.94 23.83 7.00
N ALA A 12 -6.77 24.49 6.20
CA ALA A 12 -7.27 23.89 4.96
C ALA A 12 -6.12 23.58 3.97
N ALA A 13 -5.15 24.50 3.85
CA ALA A 13 -4.00 24.28 2.99
C ALA A 13 -3.16 23.08 3.45
N ALA A 14 -2.93 22.94 4.75
CA ALA A 14 -2.19 21.82 5.31
C ALA A 14 -2.91 20.50 5.05
N ALA A 15 -4.23 20.46 5.15
CA ALA A 15 -5.01 19.26 4.88
C ALA A 15 -4.89 18.80 3.44
N VAL A 16 -4.84 19.73 2.48
CA VAL A 16 -4.68 19.39 1.07
C VAL A 16 -3.32 18.71 0.82
N LEU A 17 -2.24 19.22 1.40
CA LEU A 17 -0.91 18.63 1.25
C LEU A 17 -0.86 17.23 1.84
N ALA A 18 -1.46 17.02 2.99
CA ALA A 18 -1.51 15.69 3.63
C ALA A 18 -2.27 14.68 2.77
N ALA A 19 -3.36 15.10 2.13
CA ALA A 19 -4.15 14.23 1.27
C ALA A 19 -3.35 13.76 0.05
N CYS A 20 -2.55 14.65 -0.56
CA CYS A 20 -1.72 14.29 -1.71
C CYS A 20 -0.69 13.21 -1.34
N ASN A 21 -0.03 13.35 -0.19
CA ASN A 21 0.95 12.35 0.26
C ASN A 21 0.27 11.01 0.57
N GLY A 22 -0.91 11.03 1.16
CA GLY A 22 -1.67 9.81 1.45
C GLY A 22 -2.06 9.05 0.19
N SER A 23 -2.39 9.76 -0.89
CA SER A 23 -2.80 9.14 -2.15
C SER A 23 -1.70 8.27 -2.76
N MET A 24 -0.45 8.70 -2.71
CA MET A 24 0.67 7.94 -3.25
C MET A 24 0.86 6.61 -2.54
N GLN A 25 0.75 6.58 -1.23
CA GLN A 25 0.87 5.35 -0.45
C GLN A 25 -0.31 4.41 -0.69
N GLU A 26 -1.49 4.95 -0.84
CA GLU A 26 -2.67 4.16 -1.15
C GLU A 26 -2.55 3.46 -2.50
N ASP A 27 -1.99 4.13 -3.50
CA ASP A 27 -1.79 3.55 -4.82
C ASP A 27 -0.80 2.38 -4.77
N ILE A 28 0.30 2.51 -4.04
CA ILE A 28 1.27 1.44 -3.87
C ILE A 28 0.63 0.26 -3.13
N ASP A 29 -0.09 0.53 -2.06
CA ASP A 29 -0.76 -0.50 -1.28
C ASP A 29 -1.78 -1.25 -2.13
N ALA A 30 -2.58 -0.55 -2.91
CA ALA A 30 -3.55 -1.16 -3.81
C ALA A 30 -2.89 -2.03 -4.87
N SER A 31 -1.75 -1.59 -5.42
CA SER A 31 -0.98 -2.37 -6.40
C SER A 31 -0.44 -3.65 -5.80
N LEU A 32 0.07 -3.58 -4.58
CA LEU A 32 0.62 -4.76 -3.88
C LEU A 32 -0.49 -5.74 -3.50
N LYS A 33 -1.66 -5.25 -3.11
CA LYS A 33 -2.81 -6.10 -2.84
C LYS A 33 -3.26 -6.84 -4.09
N SER A 34 -3.31 -6.15 -5.22
CA SER A 34 -3.68 -6.76 -6.49
C SER A 34 -2.66 -7.81 -6.92
N ALA A 35 -1.37 -7.51 -6.78
CA ALA A 35 -0.30 -8.46 -7.09
C ALA A 35 -0.40 -9.70 -6.20
N THR A 36 -0.66 -9.52 -4.91
CA THR A 36 -0.82 -10.63 -3.98
C THR A 36 -2.01 -11.51 -4.37
N ALA A 37 -3.12 -10.89 -4.75
CA ALA A 37 -4.31 -11.63 -5.18
C ALA A 37 -4.05 -12.46 -6.43
N LEU A 38 -3.22 -11.96 -7.34
CA LEU A 38 -2.83 -12.73 -8.53
C LEU A 38 -1.92 -13.90 -8.18
N ALA A 39 -1.02 -13.73 -7.21
CA ALA A 39 -0.09 -14.76 -6.79
C ALA A 39 -0.77 -15.85 -5.96
N ILE A 40 -1.85 -15.53 -5.28
CA ILE A 40 -2.59 -16.47 -4.44
C ILE A 40 -4.02 -16.59 -4.97
N PRO A 41 -4.28 -17.55 -5.85
CA PRO A 41 -5.61 -17.72 -6.46
C PRO A 41 -6.71 -17.91 -5.39
N GLY A 42 -7.84 -17.25 -5.59
CA GLY A 42 -8.96 -17.34 -4.67
C GLY A 42 -8.91 -16.36 -3.52
N SER A 43 -7.87 -15.56 -3.38
CA SER A 43 -7.79 -14.54 -2.35
C SER A 43 -8.51 -13.27 -2.80
N ASP A 44 -9.07 -12.55 -1.80
CA ASP A 44 -9.80 -11.30 -2.02
C ASP A 44 -8.88 -10.14 -1.67
N PRO A 45 -8.59 -9.21 -2.61
CA PRO A 45 -7.72 -8.06 -2.30
C PRO A 45 -8.18 -7.25 -1.09
N ALA A 46 -9.47 -7.20 -0.83
CA ALA A 46 -10.02 -6.46 0.31
C ALA A 46 -9.60 -7.07 1.65
N ARG A 47 -9.24 -8.35 1.68
CA ARG A 47 -8.82 -9.06 2.89
C ARG A 47 -7.32 -9.14 3.06
N ILE A 48 -6.57 -8.65 2.10
CA ILE A 48 -5.10 -8.73 2.13
C ILE A 48 -4.55 -7.53 2.89
N GLU A 49 -3.71 -7.80 3.88
CA GLU A 49 -2.94 -6.79 4.60
C GLU A 49 -1.51 -6.84 4.10
N VAL A 50 -1.03 -5.72 3.56
CA VAL A 50 0.35 -5.61 3.06
C VAL A 50 1.22 -4.99 4.14
N LEU A 51 2.37 -5.62 4.41
CA LEU A 51 3.30 -5.21 5.46
C LEU A 51 4.71 -5.05 4.88
N ASN A 52 5.39 -4.02 5.33
CA ASN A 52 6.81 -3.78 5.05
C ASN A 52 7.18 -3.84 3.57
N PRO A 53 6.51 -3.10 2.69
CA PRO A 53 6.88 -3.11 1.28
C PRO A 53 8.22 -2.42 1.07
N GLU A 54 9.09 -3.02 0.27
CA GLU A 54 10.39 -2.46 -0.07
C GLU A 54 10.68 -2.66 -1.55
N LEU A 55 11.29 -1.67 -2.17
CA LEU A 55 11.80 -1.77 -3.53
C LEU A 55 13.31 -2.00 -3.46
N LEU A 56 13.74 -3.21 -3.79
CA LEU A 56 15.15 -3.62 -3.74
C LEU A 56 15.68 -3.77 -5.16
N LYS A 57 16.53 -2.83 -5.59
CA LYS A 57 17.07 -2.80 -6.95
C LYS A 57 15.94 -2.81 -7.98
N ALA A 58 15.70 -3.93 -8.65
CA ALA A 58 14.67 -4.05 -9.67
C ALA A 58 13.54 -4.97 -9.21
N LYS A 59 13.25 -5.02 -7.91
CA LYS A 59 12.33 -6.02 -7.37
C LYS A 59 11.58 -5.46 -6.17
N TRP A 60 10.26 -5.65 -6.16
CA TRP A 60 9.44 -5.38 -4.99
C TRP A 60 9.39 -6.60 -4.08
N VAL A 61 9.53 -6.36 -2.77
CA VAL A 61 9.42 -7.40 -1.75
C VAL A 61 8.48 -6.89 -0.67
N TRP A 62 7.56 -7.74 -0.24
CA TRP A 62 6.63 -7.37 0.83
C TRP A 62 6.13 -8.61 1.55
N GLN A 63 5.50 -8.39 2.68
CA GLN A 63 4.80 -9.43 3.40
C GLN A 63 3.31 -9.22 3.28
N ALA A 64 2.55 -10.29 3.24
CA ALA A 64 1.10 -10.22 3.16
C ALA A 64 0.49 -11.09 4.24
N LYS A 65 -0.62 -10.63 4.81
CA LYS A 65 -1.44 -11.40 5.73
C LYS A 65 -2.83 -11.55 5.17
N ILE A 66 -3.30 -12.79 5.15
CA ILE A 66 -4.65 -13.11 4.68
C ILE A 66 -5.27 -14.06 5.69
N ASP A 67 -6.32 -13.60 6.38
CA ASP A 67 -7.04 -14.42 7.38
C ASP A 67 -6.10 -15.07 8.40
N GLY A 68 -5.11 -14.32 8.86
CA GLY A 68 -4.15 -14.80 9.87
C GLY A 68 -2.96 -15.56 9.33
N LYS A 69 -2.93 -15.86 8.05
CA LYS A 69 -1.78 -16.52 7.40
C LYS A 69 -0.80 -15.50 6.86
N ALA A 70 0.48 -15.74 7.10
CA ALA A 70 1.54 -14.86 6.64
C ALA A 70 2.22 -15.43 5.40
N TYR A 71 2.53 -14.52 4.46
CA TYR A 71 3.18 -14.86 3.20
C TYR A 71 4.34 -13.91 2.95
N ALA A 72 5.41 -14.42 2.32
CA ALA A 72 6.48 -13.60 1.78
C ALA A 72 6.26 -13.49 0.28
N CYS A 73 6.17 -12.27 -0.22
CA CYS A 73 5.81 -12.01 -1.62
C CYS A 73 6.89 -11.19 -2.32
N ASP A 74 7.00 -11.36 -3.64
CA ASP A 74 7.87 -10.55 -4.47
C ASP A 74 7.29 -10.38 -5.88
N ALA A 75 7.79 -9.36 -6.58
CA ALA A 75 7.44 -9.08 -7.97
C ALA A 75 8.56 -8.22 -8.57
N ASP A 76 8.57 -8.08 -9.90
CA ASP A 76 9.53 -7.18 -10.53
C ASP A 76 9.19 -5.71 -10.21
N ASP A 77 10.02 -4.78 -10.69
CA ASP A 77 9.85 -3.35 -10.40
C ASP A 77 8.57 -2.76 -10.97
N GLN A 78 7.92 -3.44 -11.92
CA GLN A 78 6.64 -3.04 -12.51
C GLN A 78 5.47 -3.88 -11.98
N MET A 79 5.67 -4.61 -10.90
CA MET A 79 4.64 -5.47 -10.28
C MET A 79 4.17 -6.59 -11.20
N ARG A 80 5.05 -7.11 -12.06
CA ARG A 80 4.74 -8.24 -12.92
C ARG A 80 5.26 -9.52 -12.30
N LEU A 81 4.66 -10.65 -12.67
CA LEU A 81 5.04 -11.97 -12.20
C LEU A 81 5.12 -12.05 -10.66
N PRO A 82 4.06 -11.65 -9.96
CA PRO A 82 4.08 -11.73 -8.50
C PRO A 82 4.10 -13.18 -8.02
N SER A 83 4.81 -13.41 -6.94
CA SER A 83 4.94 -14.72 -6.32
C SER A 83 4.83 -14.57 -4.80
N CYS A 84 4.10 -15.46 -4.16
CA CYS A 84 3.95 -15.47 -2.71
C CYS A 84 4.13 -16.88 -2.18
N GLN A 85 4.82 -16.99 -1.03
CA GLN A 85 5.03 -18.26 -0.36
C GLN A 85 4.61 -18.12 1.10
N ALA A 86 3.92 -19.12 1.61
CA ALA A 86 3.53 -19.16 3.02
C ALA A 86 4.78 -19.25 3.90
N THR A 87 4.82 -18.43 4.96
CA THR A 87 5.97 -18.37 5.86
C THR A 87 5.75 -19.13 7.16
N SER A 88 4.57 -19.66 7.38
CA SER A 88 4.28 -20.39 8.64
C SER A 88 3.47 -21.63 8.41
#